data_2b63ba5d6a6a33fa5f85205156f24489
#
_entry.id   2b63ba5d6a6a33fa5f85205156f24489
#
_cell.length_a   1.000
_cell.length_b   1.000
_cell.length_c   1.000
_cell.angle_alpha   90.00
_cell.angle_beta   90.00
_cell.angle_gamma   90.00
#
_symmetry.space_group_name_H-M   'P 1'
#
loop_
_entity.id
_entity.type
_entity.pdbx_description
1 polymer ?
#
loop_
_entity_poly.entity_id
_entity_poly.type
_entity_poly.pdbx_seq_one_letter_code
_entity_poly.pdbx_strand_id
1 'polypeptide(L)'
;MGHKEDASPCVRVPRSTAAPLRSDAQRNRERILEVALVELTRSAETPLSVIAKKAGVGQGTFYRNFPSREALVLEIYRYEMRQVADSAAQLLSVLEPACALREWMDGLARFAMTKAGLADAIRQATSGPGSPAKPGHSPVTEAAELLLRRCEEAGSIRPGVTADDLILAIGGLWQLDPAEDWQPRATRLLDLVMDGLRAGAPGR
;
A
#
# COMPACT_ATOMS: atom_id res chain seq x y z
N MET A 1 55.90 -33.30 -25.75
CA MET A 1 54.62 -33.36 -25.03
C MET A 1 54.38 -32.02 -24.38
N GLY A 2 53.63 -31.15 -25.05
CA GLY A 2 53.37 -29.81 -24.60
C GLY A 2 51.89 -29.65 -24.31
N HIS A 3 51.55 -29.35 -23.06
CA HIS A 3 50.21 -28.91 -22.68
C HIS A 3 50.03 -27.46 -23.06
N LYS A 4 49.06 -27.19 -23.94
CA LYS A 4 48.51 -25.90 -24.23
C LYS A 4 47.49 -25.57 -23.11
N GLU A 5 47.78 -24.55 -22.32
CA GLU A 5 46.78 -23.92 -21.44
C GLU A 5 45.84 -23.06 -22.29
N ASP A 6 44.56 -23.36 -22.18
CA ASP A 6 43.48 -22.68 -22.86
C ASP A 6 43.04 -21.49 -21.99
N ALA A 7 43.35 -20.27 -22.44
CA ALA A 7 42.98 -19.04 -21.78
C ALA A 7 41.58 -18.62 -22.19
N SER A 8 40.59 -18.82 -21.31
CA SER A 8 39.24 -18.29 -21.46
C SER A 8 39.24 -16.75 -21.47
N PRO A 9 38.54 -16.08 -22.39
CA PRO A 9 38.48 -14.64 -22.41
C PRO A 9 37.60 -14.08 -21.29
N CYS A 10 38.14 -13.19 -20.47
CA CYS A 10 37.40 -12.40 -19.46
C CYS A 10 36.32 -11.56 -20.12
N VAL A 11 35.07 -11.89 -19.86
CA VAL A 11 33.91 -11.07 -20.19
C VAL A 11 33.93 -9.84 -19.27
N ARG A 12 34.18 -8.67 -19.81
CA ARG A 12 34.10 -7.39 -19.12
C ARG A 12 32.65 -6.97 -18.99
N VAL A 13 32.07 -7.11 -17.78
CA VAL A 13 30.74 -6.59 -17.47
C VAL A 13 30.80 -5.05 -17.45
N PRO A 14 29.98 -4.35 -18.25
CA PRO A 14 29.97 -2.88 -18.19
C PRO A 14 29.38 -2.43 -16.86
N ARG A 15 30.12 -1.65 -16.08
CA ARG A 15 29.63 -0.99 -14.87
C ARG A 15 28.69 0.13 -15.32
N SER A 16 27.40 -0.06 -15.09
CA SER A 16 26.38 0.98 -15.24
C SER A 16 26.53 2.01 -14.13
N THR A 17 26.99 3.21 -14.46
CA THR A 17 27.34 4.27 -13.50
C THR A 17 26.27 5.35 -13.34
N ALA A 18 24.99 5.09 -13.66
CA ALA A 18 23.92 6.11 -13.62
C ALA A 18 22.76 5.82 -12.63
N ALA A 19 22.83 4.75 -11.81
CA ALA A 19 21.73 4.33 -10.95
C ALA A 19 21.78 4.78 -9.47
N PRO A 20 22.89 5.21 -8.83
CA PRO A 20 22.95 5.37 -7.37
C PRO A 20 22.16 6.56 -6.83
N LEU A 21 22.21 7.73 -7.47
CA LEU A 21 21.65 8.97 -6.90
C LEU A 21 20.13 9.01 -6.80
N ARG A 22 19.41 8.46 -7.81
CA ARG A 22 17.93 8.40 -7.76
C ARG A 22 17.44 7.39 -6.72
N SER A 23 18.10 6.25 -6.59
CA SER A 23 17.75 5.23 -5.60
C SER A 23 18.02 5.71 -4.16
N ASP A 24 19.07 6.50 -3.92
CA ASP A 24 19.37 7.06 -2.60
C ASP A 24 18.36 8.14 -2.19
N ALA A 25 17.96 9.01 -3.11
CA ALA A 25 16.92 10.01 -2.87
C ALA A 25 15.57 9.36 -2.58
N GLN A 26 15.22 8.30 -3.31
CA GLN A 26 13.98 7.56 -3.12
C GLN A 26 13.99 6.85 -1.76
N ARG A 27 15.05 6.10 -1.43
CA ARG A 27 15.19 5.45 -0.10
C ARG A 27 15.14 6.44 1.04
N ASN A 28 15.74 7.62 0.85
CA ASN A 28 15.71 8.69 1.84
C ASN A 28 14.29 9.24 2.05
N ARG A 29 13.52 9.41 0.94
CA ARG A 29 12.12 9.84 1.00
C ARG A 29 11.24 8.80 1.71
N GLU A 30 11.38 7.53 1.38
CA GLU A 30 10.66 6.43 2.02
C GLU A 30 10.95 6.36 3.51
N ARG A 31 12.21 6.44 3.92
CA ARG A 31 12.59 6.50 5.35
C ARG A 31 11.96 7.69 6.09
N ILE A 32 11.86 8.85 5.46
CA ILE A 32 11.16 10.00 6.05
C ILE A 32 9.68 9.67 6.27
N LEU A 33 9.02 9.06 5.30
CA LEU A 33 7.60 8.70 5.37
C LEU A 33 7.35 7.64 6.47
N GLU A 34 8.20 6.63 6.58
CA GLU A 34 8.12 5.61 7.65
C GLU A 34 8.25 6.21 9.04
N VAL A 35 9.27 7.05 9.25
CA VAL A 35 9.48 7.75 10.54
C VAL A 35 8.32 8.68 10.83
N ALA A 36 7.87 9.44 9.82
CA ALA A 36 6.75 10.36 9.97
C ALA A 36 5.45 9.64 10.34
N LEU A 37 5.19 8.50 9.71
CA LEU A 37 4.05 7.67 10.01
C LEU A 37 4.03 7.25 11.49
N VAL A 38 5.14 6.70 12.00
CA VAL A 38 5.27 6.27 13.41
C VAL A 38 5.05 7.43 14.35
N GLU A 39 5.68 8.58 14.09
CA GLU A 39 5.59 9.74 14.97
C GLU A 39 4.20 10.39 14.96
N LEU A 40 3.59 10.53 13.80
CA LEU A 40 2.25 11.15 13.68
C LEU A 40 1.13 10.21 14.16
N THR A 41 1.31 8.89 14.07
CA THR A 41 0.38 7.93 14.70
C THR A 41 0.45 8.00 16.23
N ARG A 42 1.66 8.24 16.78
CA ARG A 42 1.84 8.40 18.24
C ARG A 42 1.29 9.74 18.74
N SER A 43 1.50 10.81 18.00
CA SER A 43 0.99 12.15 18.28
C SER A 43 0.88 12.96 17.00
N ALA A 44 -0.37 13.29 16.61
CA ALA A 44 -0.66 14.09 15.42
C ALA A 44 0.04 15.46 15.44
N GLU A 45 0.35 15.98 16.63
CA GLU A 45 0.98 17.30 16.84
C GLU A 45 2.52 17.26 16.81
N THR A 46 3.16 16.09 16.59
CA THR A 46 4.63 15.99 16.55
C THR A 46 5.22 17.02 15.57
N PRO A 47 6.14 17.90 16.00
CA PRO A 47 6.75 18.90 15.13
C PRO A 47 7.50 18.27 13.95
N LEU A 48 7.40 18.86 12.76
CA LEU A 48 8.10 18.38 11.55
C LEU A 48 9.61 18.35 11.72
N SER A 49 10.19 19.27 12.50
CA SER A 49 11.60 19.29 12.83
C SER A 49 12.08 18.07 13.63
N VAL A 50 11.22 17.53 14.49
CA VAL A 50 11.47 16.30 15.24
C VAL A 50 11.48 15.10 14.30
N ILE A 51 10.52 15.05 13.38
CA ILE A 51 10.45 14.01 12.35
C ILE A 51 11.71 14.04 11.47
N ALA A 52 12.10 15.22 10.98
CA ALA A 52 13.32 15.40 10.19
C ALA A 52 14.56 14.88 10.92
N LYS A 53 14.72 15.25 12.21
CA LYS A 53 15.83 14.80 13.05
C LYS A 53 15.83 13.27 13.22
N LYS A 54 14.70 12.66 13.52
CA LYS A 54 14.57 11.21 13.68
C LYS A 54 14.81 10.45 12.38
N ALA A 55 14.39 11.02 11.24
CA ALA A 55 14.69 10.47 9.91
C ALA A 55 16.15 10.68 9.48
N GLY A 56 16.97 11.39 10.26
CA GLY A 56 18.37 11.62 9.95
C GLY A 56 18.59 12.52 8.73
N VAL A 57 17.66 13.47 8.46
CA VAL A 57 17.75 14.40 7.34
C VAL A 57 17.84 15.84 7.81
N GLY A 58 18.59 16.66 7.08
CA GLY A 58 18.65 18.09 7.33
C GLY A 58 17.31 18.77 7.06
N GLN A 59 16.96 19.77 7.87
CA GLN A 59 15.68 20.50 7.75
C GLN A 59 15.45 21.04 6.34
N GLY A 60 16.46 21.63 5.70
CA GLY A 60 16.33 22.15 4.33
C GLY A 60 15.98 21.07 3.32
N THR A 61 16.49 19.85 3.48
CA THR A 61 16.14 18.71 2.63
C THR A 61 14.74 18.22 2.94
N PHE A 62 14.35 18.19 4.22
CA PHE A 62 13.01 17.80 4.64
C PHE A 62 11.95 18.74 4.05
N TYR A 63 12.07 20.06 4.26
CA TYR A 63 11.08 21.03 3.80
C TYR A 63 11.03 21.18 2.27
N ARG A 64 12.09 20.86 1.55
CA ARG A 64 12.04 20.76 0.08
C ARG A 64 11.18 19.58 -0.40
N ASN A 65 11.16 18.48 0.35
CA ASN A 65 10.33 17.31 0.04
C ASN A 65 8.89 17.45 0.55
N PHE A 66 8.71 18.05 1.73
CA PHE A 66 7.44 18.16 2.43
C PHE A 66 7.29 19.58 2.97
N PRO A 67 6.77 20.52 2.15
CA PRO A 67 6.72 21.93 2.51
C PRO A 67 5.74 22.24 3.65
N SER A 68 4.77 21.35 3.90
CA SER A 68 3.80 21.49 4.99
C SER A 68 3.46 20.14 5.63
N ARG A 69 2.76 20.18 6.75
CA ARG A 69 2.23 18.99 7.43
C ARG A 69 1.23 18.25 6.54
N GLU A 70 0.35 18.98 5.89
CA GLU A 70 -0.68 18.43 4.98
C GLU A 70 -0.01 17.70 3.80
N ALA A 71 1.04 18.29 3.22
CA ALA A 71 1.81 17.65 2.15
C ALA A 71 2.48 16.35 2.63
N LEU A 72 3.04 16.33 3.84
CA LEU A 72 3.61 15.12 4.43
C LEU A 72 2.54 14.05 4.68
N VAL A 73 1.41 14.41 5.27
CA VAL A 73 0.30 13.49 5.56
C VAL A 73 -0.26 12.88 4.27
N LEU A 74 -0.45 13.69 3.23
CA LEU A 74 -0.91 13.21 1.92
C LEU A 74 0.09 12.23 1.29
N GLU A 75 1.39 12.49 1.41
CA GLU A 75 2.41 11.58 0.89
C GLU A 75 2.54 10.28 1.71
N ILE A 76 2.35 10.34 3.04
CA ILE A 76 2.23 9.14 3.87
C ILE A 76 1.04 8.30 3.39
N TYR A 77 -0.12 8.92 3.19
CA TYR A 77 -1.30 8.23 2.68
C TYR A 77 -1.04 7.55 1.33
N ARG A 78 -0.43 8.29 0.37
CA ARG A 78 -0.09 7.74 -0.95
C ARG A 78 0.91 6.60 -0.87
N TYR A 79 1.91 6.72 0.00
CA TYR A 79 2.93 5.69 0.20
C TYR A 79 2.29 4.40 0.72
N GLU A 80 1.49 4.49 1.76
CA GLU A 80 0.80 3.36 2.37
C GLU A 80 -0.21 2.70 1.41
N MET A 81 -0.96 3.50 0.64
CA MET A 81 -1.87 2.97 -0.37
C MET A 81 -1.13 2.18 -1.46
N ARG A 82 0.06 2.61 -1.86
CA ARG A 82 0.91 1.84 -2.78
C ARG A 82 1.38 0.54 -2.14
N GLN A 83 1.80 0.55 -0.86
CA GLN A 83 2.21 -0.68 -0.16
C GLN A 83 1.07 -1.71 -0.11
N VAL A 84 -0.15 -1.26 0.18
CA VAL A 84 -1.33 -2.13 0.15
C VAL A 84 -1.58 -2.66 -1.27
N ALA A 85 -1.50 -1.81 -2.29
CA ALA A 85 -1.69 -2.22 -3.68
C ALA A 85 -0.62 -3.25 -4.12
N ASP A 86 0.65 -2.98 -3.84
CA ASP A 86 1.77 -3.85 -4.23
C ASP A 86 1.70 -5.23 -3.55
N SER A 87 1.09 -5.32 -2.36
CA SER A 87 0.91 -6.60 -1.66
C SER A 87 0.00 -7.57 -2.42
N ALA A 88 -0.91 -7.10 -3.28
CA ALA A 88 -1.83 -7.95 -4.04
C ALA A 88 -1.09 -8.96 -4.94
N ALA A 89 -0.10 -8.49 -5.69
CA ALA A 89 0.70 -9.36 -6.56
C ALA A 89 1.56 -10.36 -5.75
N GLN A 90 2.07 -9.93 -4.61
CA GLN A 90 2.85 -10.78 -3.71
C GLN A 90 1.97 -11.89 -3.11
N LEU A 91 0.77 -11.54 -2.62
CA LEU A 91 -0.17 -12.52 -2.08
C LEU A 91 -0.58 -13.55 -3.15
N LEU A 92 -0.87 -13.11 -4.38
CA LEU A 92 -1.20 -14.01 -5.50
C LEU A 92 -0.05 -14.93 -5.92
N SER A 93 1.20 -14.60 -5.58
CA SER A 93 2.34 -15.46 -5.87
C SER A 93 2.49 -16.64 -4.92
N VAL A 94 1.82 -16.59 -3.74
CA VAL A 94 1.99 -17.57 -2.65
C VAL A 94 0.67 -18.16 -2.14
N LEU A 95 -0.48 -17.57 -2.48
CA LEU A 95 -1.80 -17.99 -2.02
C LEU A 95 -2.74 -18.24 -3.20
N GLU A 96 -3.72 -19.13 -2.99
CA GLU A 96 -4.87 -19.27 -3.88
C GLU A 96 -5.63 -17.93 -3.99
N PRO A 97 -6.20 -17.59 -5.16
CA PRO A 97 -6.76 -16.26 -5.42
C PRO A 97 -7.77 -15.77 -4.38
N ALA A 98 -8.70 -16.63 -3.92
CA ALA A 98 -9.67 -16.25 -2.90
C ALA A 98 -9.03 -15.98 -1.53
N CYS A 99 -7.98 -16.72 -1.18
CA CYS A 99 -7.21 -16.49 0.04
C CYS A 99 -6.39 -15.19 -0.08
N ALA A 100 -5.78 -14.94 -1.24
CA ALA A 100 -5.05 -13.71 -1.53
C ALA A 100 -5.97 -12.47 -1.41
N LEU A 101 -7.17 -12.54 -1.99
CA LEU A 101 -8.18 -11.46 -1.90
C LEU A 101 -8.58 -11.21 -0.43
N ARG A 102 -8.84 -12.29 0.33
CA ARG A 102 -9.23 -12.17 1.75
C ARG A 102 -8.11 -11.54 2.60
N GLU A 103 -6.87 -12.00 2.45
CA GLU A 103 -5.71 -11.46 3.17
C GLU A 103 -5.42 -10.00 2.78
N TRP A 104 -5.61 -9.65 1.51
CA TRP A 104 -5.47 -8.28 1.03
C TRP A 104 -6.51 -7.35 1.66
N MET A 105 -7.78 -7.78 1.77
CA MET A 105 -8.83 -7.02 2.46
C MET A 105 -8.53 -6.85 3.96
N ASP A 106 -7.95 -7.87 4.62
CA ASP A 106 -7.47 -7.75 6.01
C ASP A 106 -6.34 -6.71 6.13
N GLY A 107 -5.47 -6.63 5.13
CA GLY A 107 -4.46 -5.58 5.01
C GLY A 107 -5.07 -4.18 4.97
N LEU A 108 -6.12 -3.99 4.19
CA LEU A 108 -6.89 -2.73 4.14
C LEU A 108 -7.55 -2.39 5.49
N ALA A 109 -8.13 -3.38 6.18
CA ALA A 109 -8.71 -3.18 7.51
C ALA A 109 -7.65 -2.76 8.53
N ARG A 110 -6.51 -3.43 8.56
CA ARG A 110 -5.36 -3.04 9.41
C ARG A 110 -4.88 -1.62 9.10
N PHE A 111 -4.80 -1.28 7.81
CA PHE A 111 -4.45 0.08 7.40
C PHE A 111 -5.45 1.09 7.96
N ALA A 112 -6.77 0.89 7.75
CA ALA A 112 -7.81 1.79 8.21
C ALA A 112 -7.72 2.05 9.72
N MET A 113 -7.47 1.00 10.52
CA MET A 113 -7.43 1.10 11.98
C MET A 113 -6.14 1.71 12.52
N THR A 114 -4.98 1.33 11.96
CA THR A 114 -3.68 1.87 12.40
C THR A 114 -3.52 3.36 12.07
N LYS A 115 -4.25 3.86 11.08
CA LYS A 115 -4.16 5.26 10.62
C LYS A 115 -5.30 6.15 11.11
N ALA A 116 -6.14 5.66 12.00
CA ALA A 116 -7.26 6.44 12.53
C ALA A 116 -6.82 7.76 13.17
N GLY A 117 -5.65 7.81 13.84
CA GLY A 117 -5.07 9.06 14.35
C GLY A 117 -4.68 10.08 13.25
N LEU A 118 -4.56 9.65 11.99
CA LEU A 118 -4.32 10.50 10.83
C LEU A 118 -5.57 10.70 9.97
N ALA A 119 -6.71 10.04 10.29
CA ALA A 119 -7.90 10.02 9.45
C ALA A 119 -8.44 11.43 9.15
N ASP A 120 -8.46 12.32 10.13
CA ASP A 120 -8.91 13.69 9.95
C ASP A 120 -7.95 14.50 9.06
N ALA A 121 -6.66 14.37 9.27
CA ALA A 121 -5.65 15.03 8.47
C ALA A 121 -5.65 14.49 7.03
N ILE A 122 -5.81 13.18 6.84
CA ILE A 122 -5.97 12.55 5.52
C ILE A 122 -7.24 13.07 4.84
N ARG A 123 -8.38 13.10 5.54
CA ARG A 123 -9.65 13.59 5.01
C ARG A 123 -9.54 15.05 4.57
N GLN A 124 -8.95 15.92 5.38
CA GLN A 124 -8.72 17.33 5.04
C GLN A 124 -7.80 17.45 3.80
N ALA A 125 -6.72 16.68 3.75
CA ALA A 125 -5.77 16.69 2.64
C ALA A 125 -6.36 16.12 1.33
N THR A 126 -7.36 15.22 1.42
CA THR A 126 -8.00 14.57 0.26
C THR A 126 -9.32 15.20 -0.17
N SER A 127 -9.91 16.12 0.60
CA SER A 127 -11.21 16.76 0.31
C SER A 127 -11.10 18.05 -0.51
N GLY A 128 -9.89 18.50 -0.90
CA GLY A 128 -9.69 19.74 -1.65
C GLY A 128 -10.00 19.62 -3.16
N PRO A 129 -10.29 20.74 -3.85
CA PRO A 129 -10.41 20.76 -5.30
C PRO A 129 -9.05 20.35 -5.92
N GLY A 130 -9.03 19.25 -6.67
CA GLY A 130 -7.81 18.63 -7.20
C GLY A 130 -7.34 17.40 -6.41
N SER A 131 -8.09 16.96 -5.43
CA SER A 131 -7.86 15.70 -4.72
C SER A 131 -7.79 14.52 -5.70
N PRO A 132 -6.81 13.60 -5.54
CA PRO A 132 -6.64 12.44 -6.42
C PRO A 132 -7.75 11.38 -6.28
N ALA A 133 -8.74 11.63 -5.45
CA ALA A 133 -9.84 10.71 -5.21
C ALA A 133 -10.97 10.88 -6.24
N LYS A 134 -10.68 10.62 -7.53
CA LYS A 134 -11.72 10.08 -8.39
C LYS A 134 -11.70 8.56 -8.21
N PRO A 135 -12.84 7.93 -7.83
CA PRO A 135 -12.99 6.49 -7.93
C PRO A 135 -12.61 6.07 -9.36
N GLY A 136 -11.81 5.03 -9.52
CA GLY A 136 -11.51 4.46 -10.82
C GLY A 136 -10.05 4.47 -11.27
N HIS A 137 -9.11 5.13 -10.57
CA HIS A 137 -7.68 5.13 -10.97
C HIS A 137 -6.74 5.19 -9.75
N SER A 138 -7.08 4.58 -8.63
CA SER A 138 -6.15 4.45 -7.51
C SER A 138 -5.39 3.13 -7.62
N PRO A 139 -4.14 3.05 -7.14
CA PRO A 139 -3.40 1.79 -7.09
C PRO A 139 -4.16 0.67 -6.35
N VAL A 140 -5.00 1.04 -5.38
CA VAL A 140 -5.86 0.10 -4.63
C VAL A 140 -6.98 -0.47 -5.50
N THR A 141 -7.59 0.36 -6.36
CA THR A 141 -8.60 -0.10 -7.33
C THR A 141 -8.00 -1.07 -8.34
N GLU A 142 -6.82 -0.75 -8.88
CA GLU A 142 -6.10 -1.64 -9.81
C GLU A 142 -5.73 -2.98 -9.16
N ALA A 143 -5.32 -2.96 -7.89
CA ALA A 143 -5.03 -4.16 -7.11
C ALA A 143 -6.29 -5.00 -6.86
N ALA A 144 -7.43 -4.35 -6.55
CA ALA A 144 -8.71 -5.01 -6.41
C ALA A 144 -9.16 -5.67 -7.72
N GLU A 145 -9.03 -4.97 -8.86
CA GLU A 145 -9.33 -5.52 -10.20
C GLU A 145 -8.47 -6.76 -10.50
N LEU A 146 -7.17 -6.70 -10.20
CA LEU A 146 -6.27 -7.84 -10.37
C LEU A 146 -6.74 -9.04 -9.56
N LEU A 147 -7.03 -8.86 -8.27
CA LEU A 147 -7.46 -9.93 -7.36
C LEU A 147 -8.82 -10.51 -7.77
N LEU A 148 -9.81 -9.67 -8.08
CA LEU A 148 -11.13 -10.11 -8.54
C LEU A 148 -11.01 -10.92 -9.83
N ARG A 149 -10.28 -10.43 -10.83
CA ARG A 149 -10.05 -11.15 -12.07
C ARG A 149 -9.42 -12.53 -11.83
N ARG A 150 -8.41 -12.63 -10.98
CA ARG A 150 -7.79 -13.92 -10.63
C ARG A 150 -8.74 -14.87 -9.91
N CYS A 151 -9.61 -14.35 -9.07
CA CYS A 151 -10.66 -15.13 -8.42
C CYS A 151 -11.72 -15.62 -9.41
N GLU A 152 -12.13 -14.80 -10.37
CA GLU A 152 -13.07 -15.17 -11.46
C GLU A 152 -12.45 -16.25 -12.36
N GLU A 153 -11.21 -16.06 -12.81
CA GLU A 153 -10.46 -17.05 -13.62
C GLU A 153 -10.36 -18.41 -12.91
N ALA A 154 -10.21 -18.40 -11.59
CA ALA A 154 -10.19 -19.62 -10.76
C ALA A 154 -11.58 -20.17 -10.45
N GLY A 155 -12.66 -19.51 -10.86
CA GLY A 155 -14.04 -19.89 -10.55
C GLY A 155 -14.39 -19.82 -9.06
N SER A 156 -13.60 -19.10 -8.25
CA SER A 156 -13.74 -19.03 -6.79
C SER A 156 -14.70 -17.95 -6.30
N ILE A 157 -15.06 -17.02 -7.19
CA ILE A 157 -16.10 -16.01 -6.97
C ILE A 157 -17.05 -15.95 -8.18
N ARG A 158 -18.22 -15.34 -7.97
CA ARG A 158 -19.16 -15.06 -9.06
C ARG A 158 -18.58 -13.99 -10.00
N PRO A 159 -18.90 -14.04 -11.30
CA PRO A 159 -18.47 -13.03 -12.26
C PRO A 159 -19.24 -11.71 -12.09
N GLY A 160 -18.66 -10.63 -12.63
CA GLY A 160 -19.31 -9.35 -12.81
C GLY A 160 -19.28 -8.42 -11.60
N VAL A 161 -18.48 -8.73 -10.57
CA VAL A 161 -18.24 -7.81 -9.45
C VAL A 161 -17.08 -6.89 -9.82
N THR A 162 -17.32 -5.58 -9.77
CA THR A 162 -16.29 -4.58 -10.07
C THR A 162 -15.43 -4.25 -8.84
N ALA A 163 -14.24 -3.69 -9.08
CA ALA A 163 -13.40 -3.19 -7.99
C ALA A 163 -14.09 -2.08 -7.18
N ASP A 164 -14.86 -1.22 -7.84
CA ASP A 164 -15.63 -0.16 -7.17
C ASP A 164 -16.70 -0.75 -6.25
N ASP A 165 -17.39 -1.82 -6.67
CA ASP A 165 -18.36 -2.53 -5.82
C ASP A 165 -17.69 -3.13 -4.59
N LEU A 166 -16.52 -3.75 -4.77
CA LEU A 166 -15.74 -4.32 -3.66
C LEU A 166 -15.31 -3.23 -2.68
N ILE A 167 -14.70 -2.14 -3.17
CA ILE A 167 -14.23 -1.03 -2.33
C ILE A 167 -15.40 -0.39 -1.58
N LEU A 168 -16.54 -0.23 -2.23
CA LEU A 168 -17.76 0.28 -1.59
C LEU A 168 -18.27 -0.68 -0.50
N ALA A 169 -18.31 -1.98 -0.79
CA ALA A 169 -18.77 -3.00 0.16
C ALA A 169 -17.89 -3.05 1.44
N ILE A 170 -16.57 -2.94 1.29
CA ILE A 170 -15.65 -2.90 2.44
C ILE A 170 -15.53 -1.51 3.09
N GLY A 171 -16.16 -0.49 2.50
CA GLY A 171 -16.16 0.90 3.01
C GLY A 171 -16.64 1.02 4.45
N GLY A 172 -17.50 0.11 4.93
CA GLY A 172 -17.92 0.03 6.33
C GLY A 172 -16.80 -0.20 7.35
N LEU A 173 -15.63 -0.70 6.92
CA LEU A 173 -14.46 -0.87 7.78
C LEU A 173 -13.96 0.47 8.34
N TRP A 174 -14.10 1.57 7.59
CA TRP A 174 -13.70 2.92 8.01
C TRP A 174 -14.65 3.53 9.05
N GLN A 175 -15.74 2.86 9.39
CA GLN A 175 -16.69 3.27 10.45
C GLN A 175 -16.41 2.54 11.79
N LEU A 176 -15.44 1.63 11.81
CA LEU A 176 -15.06 0.94 13.04
C LEU A 176 -14.26 1.87 13.94
N ASP A 177 -14.47 1.76 15.26
CA ASP A 177 -13.69 2.52 16.24
C ASP A 177 -12.36 1.80 16.50
N PRO A 178 -11.22 2.43 16.20
CA PRO A 178 -9.91 1.84 16.44
C PRO A 178 -9.55 1.72 17.93
N ALA A 179 -10.26 2.40 18.83
CA ALA A 179 -10.08 2.30 20.28
C ALA A 179 -10.76 1.05 20.86
N GLU A 180 -11.69 0.43 20.12
CA GLU A 180 -12.35 -0.82 20.50
C GLU A 180 -11.58 -2.05 19.99
N ASP A 181 -12.02 -3.25 20.41
CA ASP A 181 -11.58 -4.52 19.80
C ASP A 181 -12.24 -4.69 18.42
N TRP A 182 -11.65 -4.04 17.43
CA TRP A 182 -12.21 -3.96 16.08
C TRP A 182 -11.98 -5.22 15.23
N GLN A 183 -10.94 -6.03 15.54
CA GLN A 183 -10.55 -7.18 14.72
C GLN A 183 -11.67 -8.19 14.51
N PRO A 184 -12.39 -8.67 15.56
CA PRO A 184 -13.46 -9.63 15.36
C PRO A 184 -14.61 -9.07 14.51
N ARG A 185 -14.86 -7.77 14.59
CA ARG A 185 -15.90 -7.11 13.80
C ARG A 185 -15.49 -6.95 12.34
N ALA A 186 -14.26 -6.54 12.08
CA ALA A 186 -13.69 -6.48 10.75
C ALA A 186 -13.71 -7.86 10.09
N THR A 187 -13.26 -8.91 10.80
CA THR A 187 -13.30 -10.28 10.29
C THR A 187 -14.70 -10.69 9.84
N ARG A 188 -15.73 -10.48 10.69
CA ARG A 188 -17.12 -10.82 10.32
C ARG A 188 -17.63 -10.05 9.11
N LEU A 189 -17.28 -8.75 8.99
CA LEU A 189 -17.67 -7.95 7.83
C LEU A 189 -17.00 -8.46 6.54
N LEU A 190 -15.72 -8.78 6.61
CA LEU A 190 -14.98 -9.32 5.47
C LEU A 190 -15.45 -10.73 5.10
N ASP A 191 -15.83 -11.55 6.06
CA ASP A 191 -16.42 -12.87 5.80
C ASP A 191 -17.76 -12.74 5.09
N LEU A 192 -18.63 -11.80 5.49
CA LEU A 192 -19.88 -11.49 4.76
C LEU A 192 -19.63 -11.08 3.31
N VAL A 193 -18.61 -10.25 3.06
CA VAL A 193 -18.22 -9.86 1.70
C VAL A 193 -17.73 -11.08 0.92
N MET A 194 -16.86 -11.90 1.49
CA MET A 194 -16.35 -13.11 0.84
C MET A 194 -17.46 -14.12 0.53
N ASP A 195 -18.42 -14.32 1.45
CA ASP A 195 -19.56 -15.21 1.23
C ASP A 195 -20.46 -14.67 0.10
N GLY A 196 -20.67 -13.34 0.07
CA GLY A 196 -21.37 -12.68 -1.03
C GLY A 196 -20.67 -12.87 -2.37
N LEU A 197 -19.35 -12.78 -2.42
CA LEU A 197 -18.54 -13.00 -3.64
C LEU A 197 -18.58 -14.47 -4.09
N ARG A 198 -18.59 -15.42 -3.16
CA ARG A 198 -18.64 -16.86 -3.43
C ARG A 198 -20.03 -17.35 -3.84
N ALA A 199 -21.08 -16.63 -3.47
CA ALA A 199 -22.44 -17.00 -3.82
C ALA A 199 -22.64 -17.00 -5.36
N GLY A 200 -22.90 -18.19 -5.94
CA GLY A 200 -23.01 -18.35 -7.39
C GLY A 200 -21.69 -18.48 -8.15
N ALA A 201 -20.60 -18.75 -7.45
CA ALA A 201 -19.30 -19.06 -8.07
C ALA A 201 -19.38 -20.37 -8.90
N PRO A 202 -18.77 -20.42 -10.11
CA PRO A 202 -18.84 -21.61 -10.99
C PRO A 202 -18.13 -22.85 -10.42
N GLY A 203 -17.13 -22.66 -9.54
CA GLY A 203 -16.32 -23.73 -8.96
C GLY A 203 -16.88 -24.33 -7.66
N ARG A 204 -18.15 -24.09 -7.36
CA ARG A 204 -18.83 -24.61 -6.16
C ARG A 204 -19.77 -25.75 -6.48
#